data_d5fb3c2bc9784c6c5854c9dc6b3e96b5
#
_entry.id   d5fb3c2bc9784c6c5854c9dc6b3e96b5
#
_cell.length_a   1.000
_cell.length_b   1.000
_cell.length_c   1.000
_cell.angle_alpha   90.00
_cell.angle_beta   90.00
_cell.angle_gamma   90.00
#
_symmetry.space_group_name_H-M   'P 1'
#
loop_
_entity.id
_entity.type
_entity.pdbx_description
1 polymer ?
#
loop_
_entity_poly.entity_id
_entity_poly.type
_entity_poly.pdbx_seq_one_letter_code
_entity_poly.pdbx_strand_id
1 'polypeptide(L)'
;MKKLDKRLFRMIKNTKGQYIAVLAIIITGIFVFTAVNNSAINLKDSLNDYYEETNFADIFVKGLSIPEKLERELPGTNNIKQAEARIVFNTSFITENKDENVNVRVVSVDKNRNLINELFIKSGKRSLSSKDIIIIEKFAEARNIIIGDTVKLRINGRQQEFNVIGIASSSEYAYMMESEQTFLPDPMNFGVVFLEENYL
;
A
#
# COMPACT_ATOMS: atom_id res chain seq x y z
N MET A 1 16.24 58.03 20.02
CA MET A 1 17.22 57.13 19.36
C MET A 1 18.62 57.55 19.76
N LYS A 2 19.40 56.63 20.34
CA LYS A 2 20.81 56.91 20.72
C LYS A 2 21.65 57.13 19.46
N LYS A 3 22.74 57.92 19.54
CA LYS A 3 23.61 58.16 18.37
C LYS A 3 24.12 56.87 17.68
N LEU A 4 24.24 55.80 18.45
CA LEU A 4 24.62 54.48 17.98
C LEU A 4 23.58 53.89 17.02
N ASP A 5 22.28 54.00 17.32
CA ASP A 5 21.20 53.47 16.49
C ASP A 5 21.17 54.11 15.08
N LYS A 6 21.38 55.44 15.03
CA LYS A 6 21.46 56.19 13.77
C LYS A 6 22.64 55.73 12.92
N ARG A 7 23.77 55.38 13.54
CA ARG A 7 24.98 54.93 12.86
C ARG A 7 24.76 53.52 12.30
N LEU A 8 24.12 52.66 13.07
CA LEU A 8 23.78 51.29 12.66
C LEU A 8 22.79 51.28 11.50
N PHE A 9 21.75 52.08 11.55
CA PHE A 9 20.80 52.25 10.45
C PHE A 9 21.44 52.76 9.17
N ARG A 10 22.40 53.68 9.25
CA ARG A 10 23.12 54.23 8.10
C ARG A 10 24.04 53.17 7.49
N MET A 11 24.70 52.35 8.33
CA MET A 11 25.56 51.25 7.89
C MET A 11 24.74 50.17 7.17
N ILE A 12 23.60 49.77 7.72
CA ILE A 12 22.66 48.80 7.08
C ILE A 12 22.17 49.33 5.73
N LYS A 13 21.84 50.61 5.62
CA LYS A 13 21.37 51.22 4.38
C LYS A 13 22.45 51.23 3.31
N ASN A 14 23.73 51.39 3.65
CA ASN A 14 24.84 51.40 2.71
C ASN A 14 25.22 49.93 2.25
N THR A 15 24.98 48.94 3.09
CA THR A 15 25.31 47.53 2.81
C THR A 15 24.06 46.65 2.67
N LYS A 16 22.93 47.27 2.30
CA LYS A 16 21.61 46.60 2.24
C LYS A 16 21.62 45.29 1.42
N GLY A 17 22.40 45.20 0.34
CA GLY A 17 22.51 44.00 -0.47
C GLY A 17 23.07 42.81 0.30
N GLN A 18 24.09 43.02 1.14
CA GLN A 18 24.68 41.97 1.98
C GLN A 18 23.69 41.49 3.07
N TYR A 19 22.98 42.44 3.71
CA TYR A 19 21.96 42.09 4.72
C TYR A 19 20.80 41.29 4.11
N ILE A 20 20.33 41.71 2.92
CA ILE A 20 19.27 40.97 2.20
C ILE A 20 19.73 39.56 1.85
N ALA A 21 20.97 39.40 1.37
CA ALA A 21 21.52 38.10 1.01
C ALA A 21 21.60 37.17 2.23
N VAL A 22 22.12 37.66 3.36
CA VAL A 22 22.17 36.87 4.61
C VAL A 22 20.76 36.52 5.10
N LEU A 23 19.85 37.48 5.08
CA LEU A 23 18.45 37.26 5.49
C LEU A 23 17.78 36.21 4.58
N ALA A 24 18.00 36.28 3.27
CA ALA A 24 17.46 35.31 2.32
C ALA A 24 17.96 33.88 2.60
N ILE A 25 19.26 33.74 2.91
CA ILE A 25 19.84 32.43 3.29
C ILE A 25 19.19 31.89 4.56
N ILE A 26 19.04 32.71 5.58
CA ILE A 26 18.39 32.31 6.86
C ILE A 26 16.94 31.91 6.61
N ILE A 27 16.16 32.71 5.88
CA ILE A 27 14.76 32.42 5.55
C ILE A 27 14.67 31.10 4.77
N THR A 28 15.53 30.91 3.78
CA THR A 28 15.54 29.65 2.99
C THR A 28 15.84 28.44 3.88
N GLY A 29 16.83 28.58 4.77
CA GLY A 29 17.15 27.49 5.72
C GLY A 29 15.99 27.12 6.63
N ILE A 30 15.32 28.10 7.23
CA ILE A 30 14.15 27.90 8.07
C ILE A 30 12.99 27.31 7.26
N PHE A 31 12.77 27.82 6.05
CA PHE A 31 11.71 27.33 5.16
C PHE A 31 11.91 25.86 4.80
N VAL A 32 13.10 25.49 4.34
CA VAL A 32 13.42 24.09 3.99
C VAL A 32 13.28 23.17 5.19
N PHE A 33 13.82 23.56 6.34
CA PHE A 33 13.72 22.77 7.56
C PHE A 33 12.24 22.54 7.96
N THR A 34 11.45 23.61 7.95
CA THR A 34 10.03 23.54 8.31
C THR A 34 9.24 22.70 7.32
N ALA A 35 9.51 22.86 6.01
CA ALA A 35 8.84 22.10 4.95
C ALA A 35 9.12 20.59 5.07
N VAL A 36 10.38 20.20 5.26
CA VAL A 36 10.77 18.79 5.41
C VAL A 36 10.16 18.19 6.67
N ASN A 37 10.23 18.91 7.80
CA ASN A 37 9.68 18.43 9.06
C ASN A 37 8.15 18.24 8.99
N ASN A 38 7.43 19.22 8.45
CA ASN A 38 5.98 19.11 8.28
C ASN A 38 5.60 18.00 7.31
N SER A 39 6.36 17.81 6.24
CA SER A 39 6.12 16.70 5.30
C SER A 39 6.27 15.34 5.98
N ALA A 40 7.26 15.17 6.84
CA ALA A 40 7.47 13.93 7.60
C ALA A 40 6.32 13.66 8.58
N ILE A 41 5.83 14.69 9.28
CA ILE A 41 4.69 14.58 10.19
C ILE A 41 3.43 14.22 9.41
N ASN A 42 3.11 14.97 8.35
CA ASN A 42 1.91 14.71 7.54
C ASN A 42 1.92 13.30 6.92
N LEU A 43 3.10 12.82 6.47
CA LEU A 43 3.22 11.46 5.94
C LEU A 43 2.92 10.42 7.02
N LYS A 44 3.47 10.60 8.22
CA LYS A 44 3.23 9.70 9.35
C LYS A 44 1.75 9.67 9.73
N ASP A 45 1.12 10.84 9.84
CA ASP A 45 -0.30 10.95 10.20
C ASP A 45 -1.17 10.28 9.13
N SER A 46 -0.92 10.56 7.83
CA SER A 46 -1.64 9.91 6.72
C SER A 46 -1.46 8.39 6.69
N LEU A 47 -0.29 7.87 7.06
CA LEU A 47 -0.07 6.42 7.18
C LEU A 47 -0.85 5.82 8.35
N ASN A 48 -0.87 6.50 9.49
CA ASN A 48 -1.64 6.05 10.64
C ASN A 48 -3.14 6.02 10.33
N ASP A 49 -3.67 7.10 9.75
CA ASP A 49 -5.06 7.18 9.32
C ASP A 49 -5.41 6.04 8.35
N TYR A 50 -4.54 5.77 7.37
CA TYR A 50 -4.73 4.68 6.41
C TYR A 50 -4.71 3.29 7.09
N TYR A 51 -3.83 3.07 8.07
CA TYR A 51 -3.79 1.82 8.82
C TYR A 51 -5.01 1.64 9.73
N GLU A 52 -5.51 2.72 10.34
CA GLU A 52 -6.74 2.70 11.11
C GLU A 52 -7.96 2.43 10.22
N GLU A 53 -8.09 3.13 9.10
CA GLU A 53 -9.19 2.94 8.13
C GLU A 53 -9.23 1.53 7.54
N THR A 54 -8.05 0.92 7.33
CA THR A 54 -7.96 -0.43 6.77
C THR A 54 -7.91 -1.52 7.85
N ASN A 55 -7.98 -1.15 9.14
CA ASN A 55 -7.84 -2.06 10.28
C ASN A 55 -6.60 -2.97 10.12
N PHE A 56 -5.44 -2.33 9.94
CA PHE A 56 -4.19 -3.03 9.66
C PHE A 56 -3.78 -3.96 10.80
N ALA A 57 -3.37 -5.19 10.47
CA ALA A 57 -2.99 -6.18 11.45
C ALA A 57 -1.70 -5.84 12.18
N ASP A 58 -1.69 -5.96 13.51
CA ASP A 58 -0.48 -5.79 14.33
C ASP A 58 0.49 -6.97 14.19
N ILE A 59 -0.03 -8.19 13.92
CA ILE A 59 0.76 -9.42 13.89
C ILE A 59 0.34 -10.28 12.71
N PHE A 60 1.31 -10.77 11.97
CA PHE A 60 1.14 -11.74 10.89
C PHE A 60 1.81 -13.05 11.26
N VAL A 61 1.04 -14.14 11.21
CA VAL A 61 1.55 -15.49 11.43
C VAL A 61 1.39 -16.30 10.15
N LYS A 62 2.49 -16.84 9.63
CA LYS A 62 2.49 -17.70 8.45
C LYS A 62 2.78 -19.13 8.86
N GLY A 63 2.05 -20.07 8.30
CA GLY A 63 2.25 -21.49 8.57
C GLY A 63 1.59 -22.36 7.51
N LEU A 64 2.02 -23.61 7.46
CA LEU A 64 1.35 -24.64 6.66
C LEU A 64 0.21 -25.23 7.48
N SER A 65 -1.01 -25.24 6.93
CA SER A 65 -2.19 -25.84 7.56
C SER A 65 -2.51 -25.31 8.96
N ILE A 66 -2.59 -24.00 9.09
CA ILE A 66 -3.10 -23.36 10.33
C ILE A 66 -4.58 -23.76 10.50
N PRO A 67 -4.99 -24.33 11.64
CA PRO A 67 -6.38 -24.74 11.85
C PRO A 67 -7.31 -23.49 11.85
N GLU A 68 -8.37 -23.53 11.06
CA GLU A 68 -9.39 -22.45 10.98
C GLU A 68 -10.02 -22.12 12.35
N LYS A 69 -10.12 -23.11 13.25
CA LYS A 69 -10.65 -22.90 14.61
C LYS A 69 -9.90 -21.80 15.38
N LEU A 70 -8.62 -21.58 15.09
CA LEU A 70 -7.82 -20.53 15.75
C LEU A 70 -8.37 -19.14 15.51
N GLU A 71 -8.96 -18.87 14.36
CA GLU A 71 -9.63 -17.61 14.07
C GLU A 71 -10.72 -17.27 15.09
N ARG A 72 -11.43 -18.30 15.56
CA ARG A 72 -12.52 -18.16 16.55
C ARG A 72 -12.04 -18.23 17.98
N GLU A 73 -10.97 -18.97 18.25
CA GLU A 73 -10.43 -19.19 19.59
C GLU A 73 -9.51 -18.03 20.05
N LEU A 74 -8.74 -17.44 19.15
CA LEU A 74 -7.77 -16.38 19.47
C LEU A 74 -8.42 -15.11 20.04
N PRO A 75 -9.54 -14.58 19.53
CA PRO A 75 -10.18 -13.39 20.10
C PRO A 75 -10.65 -13.53 21.55
N GLY A 76 -10.72 -14.75 22.06
CA GLY A 76 -10.99 -15.04 23.48
C GLY A 76 -9.75 -15.00 24.39
N THR A 77 -8.57 -14.84 23.81
CA THR A 77 -7.29 -14.80 24.53
C THR A 77 -6.95 -13.36 24.92
N ASN A 78 -6.28 -13.16 26.06
CA ASN A 78 -5.89 -11.84 26.52
C ASN A 78 -5.07 -11.08 25.44
N ASN A 79 -5.46 -9.82 25.22
CA ASN A 79 -4.84 -8.87 24.31
C ASN A 79 -5.03 -9.16 22.79
N ILE A 80 -5.85 -10.12 22.38
CA ILE A 80 -6.22 -10.32 20.98
C ILE A 80 -7.65 -9.83 20.78
N LYS A 81 -7.81 -8.77 20.01
CA LYS A 81 -9.11 -8.17 19.70
C LYS A 81 -9.82 -8.92 18.57
N GLN A 82 -9.08 -9.24 17.53
CA GLN A 82 -9.58 -9.88 16.31
C GLN A 82 -8.51 -10.82 15.74
N ALA A 83 -8.93 -11.84 15.04
CA ALA A 83 -8.09 -12.72 14.24
C ALA A 83 -8.81 -13.04 12.94
N GLU A 84 -8.06 -13.14 11.85
CA GLU A 84 -8.57 -13.50 10.53
C GLU A 84 -7.60 -14.46 9.85
N ALA A 85 -8.11 -15.61 9.42
CA ALA A 85 -7.35 -16.58 8.65
C ALA A 85 -7.48 -16.28 7.15
N ARG A 86 -6.40 -16.47 6.40
CA ARG A 86 -6.38 -16.28 4.94
C ARG A 86 -5.57 -17.36 4.25
N ILE A 87 -6.02 -17.79 3.10
CA ILE A 87 -5.24 -18.64 2.20
C ILE A 87 -4.38 -17.71 1.34
N VAL A 88 -3.05 -17.92 1.38
CA VAL A 88 -2.11 -17.12 0.59
C VAL A 88 -1.14 -18.04 -0.13
N PHE A 89 -1.04 -17.91 -1.44
CA PHE A 89 -0.06 -18.65 -2.24
C PHE A 89 0.32 -17.87 -3.50
N ASN A 90 1.47 -18.19 -4.08
CA ASN A 90 1.91 -17.62 -5.34
C ASN A 90 1.54 -18.56 -6.49
N THR A 91 1.12 -17.97 -7.62
CA THR A 91 0.81 -18.71 -8.83
C THR A 91 1.16 -17.91 -10.09
N SER A 92 1.14 -18.56 -11.27
CA SER A 92 1.42 -17.88 -12.53
C SER A 92 0.17 -17.15 -13.04
N PHE A 93 0.40 -15.90 -13.42
CA PHE A 93 -0.54 -15.12 -14.23
C PHE A 93 -0.26 -15.43 -15.71
N ILE A 94 -1.26 -15.86 -16.44
CA ILE A 94 -1.10 -16.34 -17.82
C ILE A 94 -1.30 -15.15 -18.77
N THR A 95 -0.24 -14.80 -19.48
CA THR A 95 -0.23 -13.77 -20.52
C THR A 95 -0.35 -14.39 -21.92
N GLU A 96 -0.61 -13.56 -22.91
CA GLU A 96 -0.59 -14.00 -24.32
C GLU A 96 0.83 -14.35 -24.77
N ASN A 97 1.82 -13.63 -24.24
CA ASN A 97 3.23 -13.90 -24.49
C ASN A 97 3.73 -15.02 -23.56
N LYS A 98 3.99 -16.20 -24.12
CA LYS A 98 4.43 -17.39 -23.37
C LYS A 98 5.84 -17.26 -22.76
N ASP A 99 6.63 -16.32 -23.24
CA ASP A 99 7.99 -16.08 -22.76
C ASP A 99 8.02 -15.17 -21.52
N GLU A 100 6.88 -14.57 -21.15
CA GLU A 100 6.76 -13.80 -19.94
C GLU A 100 6.52 -14.70 -18.72
N ASN A 101 7.32 -14.48 -17.68
CA ASN A 101 7.12 -15.12 -16.38
C ASN A 101 6.51 -14.12 -15.41
N VAL A 102 5.19 -14.13 -15.29
CA VAL A 102 4.44 -13.25 -14.42
C VAL A 102 3.86 -14.03 -13.27
N ASN A 103 4.19 -13.64 -12.06
CA ASN A 103 3.71 -14.28 -10.86
C ASN A 103 2.71 -13.37 -10.13
N VAL A 104 1.71 -13.98 -9.54
CA VAL A 104 0.77 -13.27 -8.67
C VAL A 104 0.63 -13.98 -7.34
N ARG A 105 0.50 -13.21 -6.29
CA ARG A 105 0.09 -13.70 -4.97
C ARG A 105 -1.42 -13.68 -4.90
N VAL A 106 -1.99 -14.85 -4.72
CA VAL A 106 -3.43 -15.01 -4.45
C VAL A 106 -3.65 -14.89 -2.97
N VAL A 107 -4.61 -14.06 -2.58
CA VAL A 107 -5.06 -13.87 -1.20
C VAL A 107 -6.54 -14.15 -1.14
N SER A 108 -6.98 -15.04 -0.25
CA SER A 108 -8.41 -15.26 -0.04
C SER A 108 -9.05 -14.08 0.69
N VAL A 109 -10.30 -13.81 0.31
CA VAL A 109 -11.16 -12.83 0.99
C VAL A 109 -12.47 -13.51 1.33
N ASP A 110 -12.87 -13.50 2.60
CA ASP A 110 -14.20 -13.92 2.99
C ASP A 110 -15.23 -12.86 2.61
N LYS A 111 -16.28 -13.26 1.93
CA LYS A 111 -17.38 -12.40 1.51
C LYS A 111 -18.10 -11.71 2.68
N ASN A 112 -18.16 -12.39 3.82
CA ASN A 112 -18.95 -11.99 4.98
C ASN A 112 -18.10 -11.39 6.11
N ARG A 113 -16.76 -11.56 6.04
CA ARG A 113 -15.82 -11.17 7.07
C ARG A 113 -14.60 -10.54 6.42
N ASN A 114 -14.49 -9.28 6.49
CA ASN A 114 -13.25 -8.58 6.12
C ASN A 114 -12.98 -7.60 7.26
N LEU A 115 -12.43 -8.15 8.35
CA LEU A 115 -12.28 -7.44 9.62
C LEU A 115 -10.89 -6.85 9.78
N ILE A 116 -9.89 -7.42 9.08
CA ILE A 116 -8.48 -7.05 9.19
C ILE A 116 -7.91 -6.84 7.79
N ASN A 117 -7.03 -5.86 7.61
CA ASN A 117 -6.42 -5.50 6.33
C ASN A 117 -7.45 -5.29 5.22
N GLU A 118 -8.43 -4.46 5.50
CA GLU A 118 -9.51 -4.18 4.55
C GLU A 118 -8.98 -3.60 3.25
N LEU A 119 -9.55 -4.07 2.13
CA LEU A 119 -9.22 -3.56 0.81
C LEU A 119 -9.84 -2.18 0.59
N PHE A 120 -9.02 -1.22 0.23
CA PHE A 120 -9.48 0.08 -0.23
C PHE A 120 -9.80 0.00 -1.73
N ILE A 121 -11.08 -0.09 -2.08
CA ILE A 121 -11.53 -0.19 -3.47
C ILE A 121 -11.37 1.17 -4.17
N LYS A 122 -10.48 1.22 -5.15
CA LYS A 122 -10.25 2.41 -5.98
C LYS A 122 -11.31 2.55 -7.07
N SER A 123 -11.68 1.43 -7.67
CA SER A 123 -12.71 1.38 -8.71
C SER A 123 -13.37 0.01 -8.75
N GLY A 124 -14.63 -0.05 -9.19
CA GLY A 124 -15.39 -1.28 -9.31
C GLY A 124 -16.16 -1.69 -8.07
N LYS A 125 -16.21 -2.99 -7.81
CA LYS A 125 -17.02 -3.59 -6.74
C LYS A 125 -16.11 -4.38 -5.77
N ARG A 126 -16.54 -4.45 -4.50
CA ARG A 126 -15.89 -5.25 -3.46
C ARG A 126 -16.42 -6.68 -3.38
N SER A 127 -17.70 -6.89 -3.72
CA SER A 127 -18.38 -8.19 -3.53
C SER A 127 -17.92 -9.18 -4.59
N LEU A 128 -17.07 -10.11 -4.20
CA LEU A 128 -16.57 -11.21 -5.02
C LEU A 128 -17.62 -12.33 -5.12
N SER A 129 -17.63 -12.99 -6.26
CA SER A 129 -18.25 -14.29 -6.50
C SER A 129 -17.22 -15.26 -7.09
N SER A 130 -17.55 -16.54 -7.24
CA SER A 130 -16.59 -17.61 -7.53
C SER A 130 -15.68 -17.42 -8.76
N LYS A 131 -16.02 -16.53 -9.68
CA LYS A 131 -15.21 -16.21 -10.86
C LYS A 131 -14.80 -14.75 -10.95
N ASP A 132 -14.98 -14.04 -9.88
CA ASP A 132 -14.59 -12.63 -9.79
C ASP A 132 -13.20 -12.51 -9.17
N ILE A 133 -12.48 -11.46 -9.57
CA ILE A 133 -11.16 -11.15 -9.06
C ILE A 133 -11.06 -9.64 -8.80
N ILE A 134 -10.41 -9.29 -7.69
CA ILE A 134 -9.96 -7.93 -7.43
C ILE A 134 -8.44 -7.93 -7.60
N ILE A 135 -7.93 -6.93 -8.28
CA ILE A 135 -6.50 -6.81 -8.61
C ILE A 135 -5.92 -5.58 -7.91
N ILE A 136 -4.70 -5.70 -7.42
CA ILE A 136 -4.02 -4.56 -6.82
C ILE A 136 -3.68 -3.49 -7.87
N GLU A 137 -3.89 -2.21 -7.51
CA GLU A 137 -3.80 -1.05 -8.40
C GLU A 137 -2.50 -1.02 -9.21
N LYS A 138 -1.34 -1.16 -8.55
CA LYS A 138 -0.03 -1.04 -9.21
C LYS A 138 0.21 -2.10 -10.31
N PHE A 139 -0.26 -3.32 -10.09
CA PHE A 139 -0.17 -4.39 -11.09
C PHE A 139 -1.16 -4.16 -12.23
N ALA A 140 -2.39 -3.72 -11.91
CA ALA A 140 -3.40 -3.39 -12.92
C ALA A 140 -2.93 -2.24 -13.82
N GLU A 141 -2.38 -1.16 -13.25
CA GLU A 141 -1.80 -0.03 -13.98
C GLU A 141 -0.66 -0.47 -14.89
N ALA A 142 0.31 -1.23 -14.36
CA ALA A 142 1.49 -1.67 -15.11
C ALA A 142 1.12 -2.53 -16.30
N ARG A 143 0.05 -3.34 -16.20
CA ARG A 143 -0.39 -4.25 -17.26
C ARG A 143 -1.59 -3.76 -18.07
N ASN A 144 -2.04 -2.53 -17.82
CA ASN A 144 -3.22 -1.93 -18.46
C ASN A 144 -4.49 -2.79 -18.30
N ILE A 145 -4.66 -3.44 -17.13
CA ILE A 145 -5.84 -4.23 -16.83
C ILE A 145 -6.95 -3.30 -16.32
N ILE A 146 -8.14 -3.45 -16.89
CA ILE A 146 -9.31 -2.65 -16.52
C ILE A 146 -10.45 -3.52 -16.02
N ILE A 147 -11.44 -2.89 -15.37
CA ILE A 147 -12.66 -3.56 -14.92
C ILE A 147 -13.43 -4.09 -16.12
N GLY A 148 -13.85 -5.35 -16.04
CA GLY A 148 -14.53 -6.09 -17.12
C GLY A 148 -13.60 -6.98 -17.93
N ASP A 149 -12.30 -6.84 -17.80
CA ASP A 149 -11.35 -7.76 -18.43
C ASP A 149 -11.46 -9.16 -17.85
N THR A 150 -11.09 -10.15 -18.66
CA THR A 150 -10.93 -11.54 -18.23
C THR A 150 -9.43 -11.86 -18.12
N VAL A 151 -9.00 -12.27 -16.93
CA VAL A 151 -7.62 -12.68 -16.66
C VAL A 151 -7.52 -14.17 -16.38
N LYS A 152 -6.35 -14.73 -16.60
CA LYS A 152 -6.11 -16.18 -16.49
C LYS A 152 -5.04 -16.47 -15.44
N LEU A 153 -5.37 -17.31 -14.48
CA LEU A 153 -4.47 -17.78 -13.43
C LEU A 153 -4.33 -19.30 -13.49
N ARG A 154 -3.23 -19.82 -12.97
CA ARG A 154 -3.02 -21.25 -12.81
C ARG A 154 -3.38 -21.68 -11.39
N ILE A 155 -4.61 -22.11 -11.16
CA ILE A 155 -5.09 -22.59 -9.86
C ILE A 155 -5.13 -24.11 -9.85
N ASN A 156 -4.53 -24.73 -8.83
CA ASN A 156 -4.47 -26.21 -8.69
C ASN A 156 -3.97 -26.91 -9.98
N GLY A 157 -2.94 -26.33 -10.62
CA GLY A 157 -2.35 -26.86 -11.84
C GLY A 157 -3.17 -26.65 -13.13
N ARG A 158 -4.36 -26.07 -13.05
CA ARG A 158 -5.25 -25.80 -14.18
C ARG A 158 -5.36 -24.32 -14.47
N GLN A 159 -5.49 -23.97 -15.74
CA GLN A 159 -5.79 -22.60 -16.14
C GLN A 159 -7.26 -22.30 -15.84
N GLN A 160 -7.49 -21.20 -15.11
CA GLN A 160 -8.81 -20.70 -14.74
C GLN A 160 -8.96 -19.25 -15.18
N GLU A 161 -10.17 -18.88 -15.62
CA GLU A 161 -10.51 -17.54 -16.05
C GLU A 161 -11.31 -16.82 -14.97
N PHE A 162 -10.97 -15.55 -14.75
CA PHE A 162 -11.61 -14.67 -13.76
C PHE A 162 -11.96 -13.33 -14.36
N ASN A 163 -13.11 -12.77 -13.97
CA ASN A 163 -13.55 -11.47 -14.40
C ASN A 163 -13.04 -10.39 -13.41
N VAL A 164 -12.37 -9.39 -13.90
CA VAL A 164 -11.89 -8.28 -13.09
C VAL A 164 -13.08 -7.38 -12.71
N ILE A 165 -13.49 -7.42 -11.46
CA ILE A 165 -14.63 -6.63 -10.96
C ILE A 165 -14.21 -5.42 -10.15
N GLY A 166 -12.96 -5.38 -9.69
CA GLY A 166 -12.45 -4.30 -8.86
C GLY A 166 -10.94 -4.14 -8.95
N ILE A 167 -10.52 -2.91 -8.75
CA ILE A 167 -9.12 -2.53 -8.55
C ILE A 167 -9.02 -1.91 -7.16
N ALA A 168 -8.06 -2.40 -6.38
CA ALA A 168 -7.93 -2.02 -4.98
C ALA A 168 -6.49 -1.69 -4.60
N SER A 169 -6.32 -0.94 -3.51
CA SER A 169 -5.08 -0.89 -2.75
C SER A 169 -5.24 -1.65 -1.44
N SER A 170 -4.13 -2.10 -0.88
CA SER A 170 -4.08 -2.83 0.37
C SER A 170 -2.94 -2.30 1.22
N SER A 171 -3.19 -2.08 2.51
CA SER A 171 -2.17 -1.68 3.47
C SER A 171 -1.06 -2.73 3.62
N GLU A 172 -1.43 -4.02 3.52
CA GLU A 172 -0.49 -5.15 3.57
C GLU A 172 0.47 -5.18 2.37
N TYR A 173 0.01 -4.69 1.20
CA TYR A 173 0.77 -4.71 -0.06
C TYR A 173 1.09 -3.31 -0.58
N ALA A 174 1.21 -2.33 0.31
CA ALA A 174 1.62 -0.97 -0.05
C ALA A 174 3.00 -0.96 -0.73
N TYR A 175 3.88 -1.88 -0.33
CA TYR A 175 5.16 -2.16 -0.96
C TYR A 175 5.17 -3.62 -1.45
N MET A 176 4.86 -3.81 -2.73
CA MET A 176 4.73 -5.14 -3.33
C MET A 176 6.10 -5.76 -3.63
N MET A 177 6.46 -6.80 -2.89
CA MET A 177 7.65 -7.62 -3.16
C MET A 177 7.24 -9.07 -3.38
N GLU A 178 7.82 -9.73 -4.38
CA GLU A 178 7.61 -11.15 -4.62
C GLU A 178 8.21 -11.99 -3.49
N SER A 179 9.38 -11.61 -3.02
CA SER A 179 10.11 -12.29 -1.95
C SER A 179 10.92 -11.30 -1.10
N GLU A 180 11.39 -11.75 0.06
CA GLU A 180 12.26 -10.97 0.95
C GLU A 180 13.65 -10.64 0.34
N GLN A 181 14.05 -11.33 -0.73
CA GLN A 181 15.28 -11.07 -1.46
C GLN A 181 15.13 -9.99 -2.56
N THR A 182 13.90 -9.59 -2.86
CA THR A 182 13.61 -8.58 -3.89
C THR A 182 13.62 -7.20 -3.25
N PHE A 183 14.55 -6.33 -3.65
CA PHE A 183 14.67 -4.98 -3.06
C PHE A 183 13.77 -3.92 -3.70
N LEU A 184 13.34 -4.14 -4.94
CA LEU A 184 12.50 -3.19 -5.68
C LEU A 184 11.20 -3.85 -6.13
N PRO A 185 10.05 -3.15 -6.00
CA PRO A 185 8.81 -3.61 -6.60
C PRO A 185 8.92 -3.72 -8.11
N ASP A 186 8.41 -4.82 -8.66
CA ASP A 186 8.30 -5.02 -10.10
C ASP A 186 6.83 -5.31 -10.47
N PRO A 187 6.00 -4.27 -10.60
CA PRO A 187 4.57 -4.44 -10.88
C PRO A 187 4.27 -4.98 -12.29
N MET A 188 5.26 -5.07 -13.18
CA MET A 188 5.12 -5.75 -14.47
C MET A 188 5.12 -7.27 -14.32
N ASN A 189 5.95 -7.80 -13.41
CA ASN A 189 6.18 -9.25 -13.29
C ASN A 189 5.62 -9.84 -12.00
N PHE A 190 5.25 -9.01 -11.02
CA PHE A 190 4.62 -9.47 -9.79
C PHE A 190 3.43 -8.61 -9.38
N GLY A 191 2.31 -9.27 -9.05
CA GLY A 191 1.08 -8.64 -8.56
C GLY A 191 0.45 -9.35 -7.38
N VAL A 192 -0.60 -8.74 -6.84
CA VAL A 192 -1.45 -9.35 -5.81
C VAL A 192 -2.89 -9.33 -6.30
N VAL A 193 -3.56 -10.44 -6.12
CA VAL A 193 -4.95 -10.64 -6.53
C VAL A 193 -5.76 -11.24 -5.39
N PHE A 194 -7.01 -10.88 -5.32
CA PHE A 194 -7.92 -11.29 -4.26
C PHE A 194 -9.06 -12.10 -4.85
N LEU A 195 -9.27 -13.28 -4.30
CA LEU A 195 -10.32 -14.23 -4.70
C LEU A 195 -11.21 -14.58 -3.51
N GLU A 196 -12.45 -15.00 -3.80
CA GLU A 196 -13.35 -15.52 -2.77
C GLU A 196 -12.77 -16.80 -2.15
N GLU A 197 -12.78 -16.89 -0.82
CA GLU A 197 -12.21 -18.02 -0.09
C GLU A 197 -12.85 -19.35 -0.49
N ASN A 198 -14.17 -19.39 -0.67
CA ASN A 198 -14.89 -20.60 -1.04
C ASN A 198 -14.51 -21.16 -2.42
N TYR A 199 -13.75 -20.41 -3.21
CA TYR A 199 -13.26 -20.85 -4.52
C TYR A 199 -11.92 -21.58 -4.45
N LEU A 200 -11.11 -21.30 -3.43
CA LEU A 200 -9.74 -21.82 -3.27
C LEU A 200 -9.70 -23.14 -2.54
#